data_102ea49055a9af112b9949183ac7630d
#
_entry.id   102ea49055a9af112b9949183ac7630d
#
_cell.length_a   1.000
_cell.length_b   1.000
_cell.length_c   1.000
_cell.angle_alpha   90.00
_cell.angle_beta   90.00
_cell.angle_gamma   90.00
#
_symmetry.space_group_name_H-M   'P 1'
#
loop_
_entity.id
_entity.type
_entity.pdbx_description
1 polymer ?
#
loop_
_entity_poly.entity_id
_entity_poly.type
_entity_poly.pdbx_seq_one_letter_code
_entity_poly.pdbx_strand_id
1 'polypeptide(L)'
;MDSQLEDMATKICRTLVPLLQADAPSQFVSSALGARIKAISAQLQLPEPKELAGNIVVGELETARFVLSAHLDEASFTVLDISGDITWLAPLHRMDAQQLPAVRLVGIRDGVLWAGPGSVLSEANGRLVGRFGTDVRLGDRAVYDTDASADGKWLSGKAIDDRAGAVVALFAAAEMTKRGIPTAVVLSDGEQNVPDGYFSRTFPHILGRLRDDCLIIFIDGIFGDGLRRAGLAGPQPAALVVPHTADGRGYSVPPRLFARLRDDVVPKAQARGIDVQVTGAYHSRGDDWGMVCNPVSGVDRQAFFVSFGGDGLTAQSRTIDSFGLVHCCFFVVEAATELSKSGR
;
A
#
# COMPACT_ATOMS: atom_id res chain seq x y z
N MET A 1 -16.93 -8.07 21.30
CA MET A 1 -16.46 -7.29 20.14
C MET A 1 -15.17 -6.55 20.48
N ASP A 2 -15.10 -5.80 21.57
CA ASP A 2 -13.90 -5.04 21.93
C ASP A 2 -12.63 -5.89 22.05
N SER A 3 -12.69 -7.04 22.75
CA SER A 3 -11.55 -7.95 22.89
C SER A 3 -11.09 -8.57 21.55
N GLN A 4 -11.99 -8.76 20.60
CA GLN A 4 -11.64 -9.29 19.27
C GLN A 4 -10.98 -8.23 18.40
N LEU A 5 -11.44 -6.97 18.51
CA LEU A 5 -10.82 -5.83 17.84
C LEU A 5 -9.40 -5.59 18.38
N GLU A 6 -9.22 -5.60 19.70
CA GLU A 6 -7.92 -5.44 20.35
C GLU A 6 -6.93 -6.56 19.98
N ASP A 7 -7.38 -7.81 19.95
CA ASP A 7 -6.56 -8.95 19.53
C ASP A 7 -6.12 -8.82 18.07
N MET A 8 -7.04 -8.45 17.18
CA MET A 8 -6.73 -8.23 15.77
C MET A 8 -5.79 -7.03 15.58
N ALA A 9 -6.03 -5.91 16.26
CA ALA A 9 -5.15 -4.74 16.23
C ALA A 9 -3.73 -5.11 16.68
N THR A 10 -3.61 -5.87 17.76
CA THR A 10 -2.32 -6.36 18.25
C THR A 10 -1.60 -7.22 17.20
N LYS A 11 -2.31 -8.12 16.54
CA LYS A 11 -1.75 -8.97 15.49
C LYS A 11 -1.30 -8.15 14.27
N ILE A 12 -2.12 -7.22 13.83
CA ILE A 12 -1.79 -6.30 12.73
C ILE A 12 -0.54 -5.48 13.08
N CYS A 13 -0.48 -4.87 14.26
CA CYS A 13 0.67 -4.11 14.71
C CYS A 13 1.96 -4.93 14.75
N ARG A 14 1.92 -6.13 15.34
CA ARG A 14 3.07 -7.06 15.40
C ARG A 14 3.57 -7.48 14.02
N THR A 15 2.67 -7.59 13.05
CA THR A 15 3.01 -7.95 11.68
C THR A 15 3.55 -6.75 10.91
N LEU A 16 2.97 -5.57 11.11
CA LEU A 16 3.29 -4.37 10.35
C LEU A 16 4.62 -3.74 10.77
N VAL A 17 4.90 -3.61 12.07
CA VAL A 17 6.12 -2.93 12.55
C VAL A 17 7.42 -3.48 11.92
N PRO A 18 7.66 -4.80 11.84
CA PRO A 18 8.85 -5.31 11.14
C PRO A 18 8.89 -5.00 9.65
N LEU A 19 7.73 -4.86 9.00
CA LEU A 19 7.67 -4.45 7.59
C LEU A 19 8.06 -2.97 7.45
N LEU A 20 7.56 -2.10 8.33
CA LEU A 20 7.88 -0.66 8.30
C LEU A 20 9.37 -0.39 8.53
N GLN A 21 10.06 -1.23 9.27
CA GLN A 21 11.50 -1.12 9.52
C GLN A 21 12.39 -1.60 8.37
N ALA A 22 11.80 -2.30 7.38
CA ALA A 22 12.57 -2.78 6.23
C ALA A 22 12.80 -1.66 5.22
N ASP A 23 13.96 -1.69 4.59
CA ASP A 23 14.32 -0.79 3.49
C ASP A 23 13.94 -1.48 2.17
N ALA A 24 12.85 -1.05 1.55
CA ALA A 24 12.36 -1.64 0.30
C ALA A 24 11.87 -0.54 -0.67
N PRO A 25 12.81 0.20 -1.27
CA PRO A 25 12.46 1.12 -2.35
C PRO A 25 11.92 0.35 -3.56
N SER A 26 11.24 1.06 -4.45
CA SER A 26 10.73 0.48 -5.70
C SER A 26 11.80 -0.31 -6.44
N GLN A 27 11.42 -1.46 -6.98
CA GLN A 27 12.25 -2.48 -7.63
C GLN A 27 13.10 -3.34 -6.69
N PHE A 28 12.98 -3.14 -5.37
CA PHE A 28 13.70 -3.93 -4.35
C PHE A 28 12.75 -4.75 -3.47
N VAL A 29 11.44 -4.62 -3.65
CA VAL A 29 10.42 -5.21 -2.78
C VAL A 29 10.59 -6.71 -2.60
N SER A 30 10.74 -7.46 -3.68
CA SER A 30 10.88 -8.91 -3.63
C SER A 30 12.15 -9.33 -2.85
N SER A 31 13.28 -8.66 -3.10
CA SER A 31 14.54 -8.93 -2.39
C SER A 31 14.49 -8.53 -0.91
N ALA A 32 13.81 -7.43 -0.58
CA ALA A 32 13.78 -6.87 0.76
C ALA A 32 12.71 -7.50 1.66
N LEU A 33 11.54 -7.79 1.10
CA LEU A 33 10.34 -8.17 1.84
C LEU A 33 9.84 -9.59 1.52
N GLY A 34 10.29 -10.21 0.44
CA GLY A 34 9.76 -11.51 -0.01
C GLY A 34 9.79 -12.59 1.07
N ALA A 35 10.90 -12.72 1.79
CA ALA A 35 11.00 -13.70 2.89
C ALA A 35 10.06 -13.39 4.06
N ARG A 36 9.82 -12.10 4.36
CA ARG A 36 8.89 -11.68 5.42
C ARG A 36 7.44 -11.95 5.02
N ILE A 37 7.07 -11.63 3.78
CA ILE A 37 5.72 -11.93 3.26
C ILE A 37 5.48 -13.43 3.23
N LYS A 38 6.48 -14.24 2.86
CA LYS A 38 6.40 -15.70 2.94
C LYS A 38 6.13 -16.19 4.37
N ALA A 39 6.83 -15.65 5.36
CA ALA A 39 6.61 -16.00 6.77
C ALA A 39 5.21 -15.59 7.25
N ILE A 40 4.74 -14.39 6.90
CA ILE A 40 3.40 -13.90 7.23
C ILE A 40 2.33 -14.78 6.57
N SER A 41 2.49 -15.10 5.29
CA SER A 41 1.55 -15.98 4.56
C SER A 41 1.44 -17.35 5.21
N ALA A 42 2.58 -17.96 5.60
CA ALA A 42 2.60 -19.23 6.31
C ALA A 42 1.88 -19.14 7.67
N GLN A 43 2.12 -18.08 8.45
CA GLN A 43 1.45 -17.85 9.74
C GLN A 43 -0.06 -17.69 9.58
N LEU A 44 -0.51 -17.06 8.50
CA LEU A 44 -1.93 -16.84 8.18
C LEU A 44 -2.57 -18.04 7.45
N GLN A 45 -1.81 -19.10 7.19
CA GLN A 45 -2.24 -20.28 6.43
C GLN A 45 -2.68 -19.93 4.99
N LEU A 46 -2.07 -18.93 4.41
CA LEU A 46 -2.24 -18.56 3.01
C LEU A 46 -1.29 -19.38 2.10
N PRO A 47 -1.59 -19.48 0.81
CA PRO A 47 -0.67 -20.05 -0.17
C PRO A 47 0.72 -19.40 -0.14
N GLU A 48 1.73 -20.15 -0.55
CA GLU A 48 3.09 -19.63 -0.67
C GLU A 48 3.13 -18.48 -1.70
N PRO A 49 3.70 -17.33 -1.34
CA PRO A 49 3.86 -16.21 -2.27
C PRO A 49 4.72 -16.56 -3.48
N LYS A 50 4.34 -16.03 -4.63
CA LYS A 50 5.08 -16.14 -5.89
C LYS A 50 5.46 -14.75 -6.37
N GLU A 51 6.63 -14.59 -6.95
CA GLU A 51 6.98 -13.36 -7.65
C GLU A 51 6.42 -13.39 -9.08
N LEU A 52 5.76 -12.32 -9.49
CA LEU A 52 5.26 -12.12 -10.83
C LEU A 52 5.56 -10.69 -11.30
N ALA A 53 6.51 -10.56 -12.21
CA ALA A 53 6.93 -9.28 -12.79
C ALA A 53 7.27 -8.21 -11.73
N GLY A 54 8.00 -8.60 -10.67
CA GLY A 54 8.42 -7.73 -9.55
C GLY A 54 7.41 -7.65 -8.41
N ASN A 55 6.14 -8.00 -8.64
CA ASN A 55 5.13 -8.00 -7.58
C ASN A 55 5.15 -9.33 -6.81
N ILE A 56 4.68 -9.31 -5.57
CA ILE A 56 4.47 -10.52 -4.78
C ILE A 56 2.98 -10.88 -4.85
N VAL A 57 2.68 -12.08 -5.33
CA VAL A 57 1.31 -12.60 -5.49
C VAL A 57 1.09 -13.74 -4.51
N VAL A 58 0.00 -13.69 -3.75
CA VAL A 58 -0.43 -14.76 -2.84
C VAL A 58 -1.77 -15.32 -3.32
N GLY A 59 -1.82 -16.60 -3.62
CA GLY A 59 -2.99 -17.26 -4.21
C GLY A 59 -2.94 -17.33 -5.74
N GLU A 60 -4.02 -17.86 -6.34
CA GLU A 60 -4.09 -18.13 -7.79
C GLU A 60 -4.98 -17.08 -8.48
N LEU A 61 -4.36 -16.26 -9.34
CA LEU A 61 -5.05 -15.17 -10.04
C LEU A 61 -6.16 -15.66 -10.97
N GLU A 62 -5.92 -16.79 -11.65
CA GLU A 62 -6.82 -17.36 -12.64
C GLU A 62 -8.14 -17.84 -12.07
N THR A 63 -8.17 -18.17 -10.79
CA THR A 63 -9.37 -18.66 -10.09
C THR A 63 -9.95 -17.67 -9.12
N ALA A 64 -9.23 -16.58 -8.84
CA ALA A 64 -9.66 -15.58 -7.87
C ALA A 64 -10.93 -14.87 -8.35
N ARG A 65 -11.93 -14.80 -7.47
CA ARG A 65 -13.11 -13.96 -7.64
C ARG A 65 -12.86 -12.53 -7.14
N PHE A 66 -11.98 -12.41 -6.17
CA PHE A 66 -11.53 -11.13 -5.64
C PHE A 66 -10.00 -11.07 -5.66
N VAL A 67 -9.48 -9.93 -6.07
CA VAL A 67 -8.08 -9.59 -5.91
C VAL A 67 -7.98 -8.41 -4.94
N LEU A 68 -7.22 -8.60 -3.87
CA LEU A 68 -6.88 -7.52 -2.94
C LEU A 68 -5.54 -6.94 -3.36
N SER A 69 -5.47 -5.65 -3.59
CA SER A 69 -4.26 -4.96 -4.07
C SER A 69 -3.81 -3.88 -3.10
N ALA A 70 -2.52 -3.85 -2.82
CA ALA A 70 -1.83 -2.86 -2.01
C ALA A 70 -0.36 -2.79 -2.42
N HIS A 71 0.34 -1.67 -2.23
CA HIS A 71 1.75 -1.62 -2.57
C HIS A 71 2.68 -1.84 -1.37
N LEU A 72 3.90 -2.32 -1.64
CA LEU A 72 4.91 -2.60 -0.62
C LEU A 72 6.12 -1.68 -0.68
N ASP A 73 6.36 -1.06 -1.84
CA ASP A 73 7.50 -0.17 -2.00
C ASP A 73 7.32 1.13 -1.22
N GLU A 74 8.43 1.78 -0.95
CA GLU A 74 8.46 3.03 -0.21
C GLU A 74 9.02 4.17 -1.03
N ALA A 75 8.61 5.38 -0.69
CA ALA A 75 9.15 6.61 -1.23
C ALA A 75 10.67 6.66 -1.10
N SER A 76 11.36 6.96 -2.17
CA SER A 76 12.81 6.86 -2.26
C SER A 76 13.44 7.92 -3.14
N PHE A 77 14.76 7.97 -3.11
CA PHE A 77 15.59 8.81 -3.96
C PHE A 77 16.54 7.91 -4.76
N THR A 78 16.97 8.35 -5.94
CA THR A 78 17.99 7.66 -6.71
C THR A 78 19.31 8.39 -6.65
N VAL A 79 20.43 7.68 -6.57
CA VAL A 79 21.77 8.23 -6.70
C VAL A 79 22.00 8.58 -8.16
N LEU A 80 22.13 9.89 -8.43
CA LEU A 80 22.31 10.42 -9.78
C LEU A 80 23.78 10.67 -10.14
N ASP A 81 24.56 11.14 -9.16
CA ASP A 81 25.95 11.51 -9.38
C ASP A 81 26.75 11.37 -8.08
N ILE A 82 28.04 11.12 -8.23
CA ILE A 82 29.01 10.98 -7.14
C ILE A 82 30.25 11.79 -7.50
N SER A 83 30.56 12.80 -6.70
CA SER A 83 31.72 13.65 -6.90
C SER A 83 32.54 13.72 -5.61
N GLY A 84 33.60 12.94 -5.56
CA GLY A 84 34.40 12.76 -4.33
C GLY A 84 33.58 12.13 -3.21
N ASP A 85 33.39 12.85 -2.10
CA ASP A 85 32.56 12.42 -0.95
C ASP A 85 31.12 12.94 -1.03
N ILE A 86 30.77 13.63 -2.10
CA ILE A 86 29.44 14.23 -2.32
C ILE A 86 28.62 13.35 -3.26
N THR A 87 27.41 13.04 -2.83
CA THR A 87 26.43 12.27 -3.60
C THR A 87 25.19 13.12 -3.87
N TRP A 88 24.73 13.11 -5.11
CA TRP A 88 23.49 13.76 -5.53
C TRP A 88 22.36 12.76 -5.63
N LEU A 89 21.23 13.08 -5.00
CA LEU A 89 20.02 12.25 -4.96
C LEU A 89 18.86 12.99 -5.63
N ALA A 90 18.14 12.31 -6.52
CA ALA A 90 16.85 12.80 -7.02
C ALA A 90 15.70 12.06 -6.35
N PRO A 91 14.64 12.76 -5.94
CA PRO A 91 13.44 12.13 -5.44
C PRO A 91 12.73 11.38 -6.57
N LEU A 92 12.23 10.19 -6.28
CA LEU A 92 11.36 9.42 -7.16
C LEU A 92 9.87 9.61 -6.83
N HIS A 93 9.58 10.43 -5.84
CA HIS A 93 8.23 10.82 -5.39
C HIS A 93 8.22 12.33 -5.09
N ARG A 94 7.03 12.87 -4.88
CA ARG A 94 6.90 14.27 -4.47
C ARG A 94 7.49 14.45 -3.06
N MET A 95 8.48 15.31 -2.98
CA MET A 95 9.14 15.68 -1.73
C MET A 95 8.53 16.97 -1.16
N ASP A 96 8.25 16.99 0.13
CA ASP A 96 7.94 18.22 0.85
C ASP A 96 9.19 18.66 1.62
N ALA A 97 9.85 19.68 1.12
CA ALA A 97 11.23 20.05 1.49
C ALA A 97 11.32 20.94 2.73
N GLN A 98 10.44 20.82 3.71
CA GLN A 98 10.53 21.66 4.93
C GLN A 98 11.66 21.25 5.88
N GLN A 99 12.14 20.00 5.81
CA GLN A 99 13.25 19.50 6.63
C GLN A 99 14.12 18.54 5.84
N LEU A 100 15.43 18.63 6.03
CA LEU A 100 16.35 17.66 5.45
C LEU A 100 16.14 16.29 6.13
N PRO A 101 15.81 15.24 5.38
CA PRO A 101 15.51 13.94 5.95
C PRO A 101 16.77 13.22 6.39
N ALA A 102 16.67 12.42 7.45
CA ALA A 102 17.60 11.32 7.65
C ALA A 102 17.32 10.25 6.59
N VAL A 103 18.37 9.73 5.95
CA VAL A 103 18.25 8.73 4.90
C VAL A 103 19.28 7.61 5.08
N ARG A 104 18.93 6.45 4.54
CA ARG A 104 19.79 5.27 4.45
C ARG A 104 19.92 4.87 2.99
N LEU A 105 21.11 4.50 2.56
CA LEU A 105 21.32 3.94 1.22
C LEU A 105 20.95 2.47 1.17
N VAL A 106 20.40 2.08 0.02
CA VAL A 106 20.05 0.70 -0.31
C VAL A 106 20.53 0.39 -1.72
N GLY A 107 21.20 -0.74 -1.89
CA GLY A 107 21.69 -1.19 -3.19
C GLY A 107 21.85 -2.70 -3.25
N ILE A 108 22.23 -3.22 -4.40
CA ILE A 108 22.57 -4.63 -4.58
C ILE A 108 24.09 -4.74 -4.72
N ARG A 109 24.68 -5.62 -3.92
CA ARG A 109 26.11 -5.97 -3.96
C ARG A 109 26.23 -7.46 -4.10
N ASP A 110 26.82 -7.93 -5.19
CA ASP A 110 27.00 -9.37 -5.48
C ASP A 110 25.70 -10.19 -5.35
N GLY A 111 24.57 -9.59 -5.80
CA GLY A 111 23.24 -10.21 -5.73
C GLY A 111 22.57 -10.14 -4.35
N VAL A 112 23.20 -9.51 -3.36
CA VAL A 112 22.66 -9.37 -2.00
C VAL A 112 22.24 -7.93 -1.75
N LEU A 113 21.11 -7.76 -1.08
CA LEU A 113 20.65 -6.45 -0.61
C LEU A 113 21.66 -5.89 0.39
N TRP A 114 22.15 -4.69 0.12
CA TRP A 114 23.07 -3.95 0.98
C TRP A 114 22.39 -2.67 1.45
N ALA A 115 22.61 -2.28 2.69
CA ALA A 115 22.19 -1.02 3.24
C ALA A 115 23.30 -0.35 4.03
N GLY A 116 23.42 0.95 3.92
CA GLY A 116 24.43 1.75 4.60
C GLY A 116 23.90 3.10 5.07
N PRO A 117 24.53 3.70 6.10
CA PRO A 117 24.13 4.99 6.62
C PRO A 117 24.42 6.10 5.61
N GLY A 118 23.62 7.17 5.71
CA GLY A 118 23.80 8.38 4.93
C GLY A 118 23.41 9.62 5.71
N SER A 119 23.90 10.78 5.27
CA SER A 119 23.51 12.06 5.81
C SER A 119 23.23 13.05 4.69
N VAL A 120 22.06 13.67 4.72
CA VAL A 120 21.72 14.77 3.82
C VAL A 120 22.29 16.07 4.40
N LEU A 121 22.98 16.83 3.57
CA LEU A 121 23.62 18.09 3.94
C LEU A 121 22.80 19.30 3.51
N SER A 122 22.17 19.22 2.34
CA SER A 122 21.40 20.34 1.76
C SER A 122 20.43 19.85 0.69
N GLU A 123 19.50 20.72 0.32
CA GLU A 123 18.68 20.59 -0.87
C GLU A 123 19.09 21.68 -1.85
N ALA A 124 19.23 21.32 -3.12
CA ALA A 124 19.56 22.24 -4.19
C ALA A 124 18.80 21.84 -5.47
N ASN A 125 17.97 22.76 -5.99
CA ASN A 125 17.22 22.58 -7.24
C ASN A 125 16.35 21.29 -7.25
N GLY A 126 15.67 20.99 -6.16
CA GLY A 126 14.81 19.80 -6.01
C GLY A 126 15.61 18.50 -5.86
N ARG A 127 16.90 18.55 -5.59
CA ARG A 127 17.78 17.40 -5.35
C ARG A 127 18.35 17.47 -3.95
N LEU A 128 18.54 16.32 -3.32
CA LEU A 128 19.27 16.25 -2.08
C LEU A 128 20.77 16.06 -2.35
N VAL A 129 21.57 16.72 -1.53
CA VAL A 129 23.04 16.59 -1.54
C VAL A 129 23.45 16.00 -0.22
N GLY A 130 24.18 14.90 -0.23
CA GLY A 130 24.55 14.17 0.97
C GLY A 130 25.94 13.59 0.94
N ARG A 131 26.35 13.04 2.10
CA ARG A 131 27.53 12.21 2.26
C ARG A 131 27.12 10.80 2.66
N PHE A 132 27.69 9.87 1.96
CA PHE A 132 27.44 8.46 2.18
C PHE A 132 28.79 7.73 2.20
N GLY A 133 28.83 6.52 2.69
CA GLY A 133 30.08 5.74 2.76
C GLY A 133 30.71 5.50 1.39
N THR A 134 31.87 4.88 1.37
CA THR A 134 32.72 4.71 0.17
C THR A 134 32.16 3.70 -0.85
N ASP A 135 31.13 2.92 -0.52
CA ASP A 135 30.53 1.91 -1.42
C ASP A 135 29.23 2.39 -2.09
N VAL A 136 29.08 3.68 -2.27
CA VAL A 136 27.96 4.27 -3.03
C VAL A 136 28.16 4.05 -4.52
N ARG A 137 27.09 3.67 -5.22
CA ARG A 137 27.10 3.47 -6.66
C ARG A 137 25.94 4.22 -7.33
N LEU A 138 26.16 4.61 -8.57
CA LEU A 138 25.08 5.18 -9.39
C LEU A 138 23.92 4.16 -9.50
N GLY A 139 22.71 4.66 -9.33
CA GLY A 139 21.52 3.83 -9.35
C GLY A 139 21.13 3.19 -8.00
N ASP A 140 21.98 3.28 -6.97
CA ASP A 140 21.54 2.97 -5.61
C ASP A 140 20.35 3.87 -5.23
N ARG A 141 19.58 3.40 -4.26
CA ARG A 141 18.45 4.15 -3.71
C ARG A 141 18.79 4.72 -2.34
N ALA A 142 18.18 5.81 -1.98
CA ALA A 142 18.13 6.24 -0.60
C ALA A 142 16.67 6.23 -0.13
N VAL A 143 16.45 5.71 1.07
CA VAL A 143 15.13 5.66 1.73
C VAL A 143 15.17 6.48 3.01
N TYR A 144 14.02 6.88 3.52
CA TYR A 144 13.96 7.56 4.81
C TYR A 144 14.44 6.64 5.93
N ASP A 145 15.28 7.18 6.81
CA ASP A 145 15.75 6.51 8.03
C ASP A 145 14.88 6.95 9.20
N THR A 146 13.75 6.30 9.34
CA THR A 146 12.74 6.59 10.36
C THR A 146 12.34 5.31 11.06
N ASP A 147 12.43 5.31 12.40
CA ASP A 147 12.00 4.19 13.21
C ASP A 147 10.48 4.02 13.16
N ALA A 148 10.05 2.76 13.11
CA ALA A 148 8.65 2.42 13.28
C ALA A 148 8.35 2.20 14.76
N SER A 149 7.21 2.70 15.21
CA SER A 149 6.73 2.51 16.58
C SER A 149 5.25 2.14 16.61
N ALA A 150 4.87 1.37 17.62
CA ALA A 150 3.49 1.07 17.96
C ALA A 150 3.27 1.41 19.43
N ASP A 151 2.35 2.30 19.72
CA ASP A 151 1.93 2.68 21.06
C ASP A 151 0.42 2.38 21.19
N GLY A 152 0.13 1.15 21.56
CA GLY A 152 -1.25 0.66 21.69
C GLY A 152 -2.10 0.89 20.45
N LYS A 153 -2.79 2.03 20.43
CA LYS A 153 -3.67 2.44 19.35
C LYS A 153 -2.94 3.00 18.12
N TRP A 154 -1.80 3.64 18.32
CA TRP A 154 -1.12 4.42 17.29
C TRP A 154 0.05 3.63 16.69
N LEU A 155 0.15 3.67 15.38
CA LEU A 155 1.27 3.18 14.60
C LEU A 155 1.91 4.33 13.86
N SER A 156 3.21 4.50 14.00
CA SER A 156 3.97 5.55 13.32
C SER A 156 5.19 4.96 12.63
N GLY A 157 5.58 5.54 11.50
CA GLY A 157 6.78 5.13 10.77
C GLY A 157 6.76 5.55 9.30
N LYS A 158 7.85 5.22 8.61
CA LYS A 158 7.93 5.30 7.14
C LYS A 158 7.10 4.19 6.49
N ALA A 159 6.83 4.32 5.21
CA ALA A 159 6.19 3.28 4.39
C ALA A 159 4.86 2.72 4.94
N ILE A 160 4.18 3.45 5.85
CA ILE A 160 2.80 3.13 6.26
C ILE A 160 1.90 3.10 5.03
N ASP A 161 2.11 4.01 4.12
CA ASP A 161 1.60 4.03 2.76
C ASP A 161 2.58 3.24 1.85
N ASP A 162 2.29 1.96 1.41
CA ASP A 162 1.01 1.31 1.78
C ASP A 162 1.25 -0.08 2.38
N ARG A 163 2.32 -0.27 3.15
CA ARG A 163 2.54 -1.55 3.86
C ARG A 163 1.43 -1.87 4.87
N ALA A 164 0.72 -0.85 5.34
CA ALA A 164 -0.45 -1.05 6.19
C ALA A 164 -1.59 -1.70 5.41
N GLY A 165 -1.89 -1.23 4.21
CA GLY A 165 -2.85 -1.86 3.30
C GLY A 165 -2.44 -3.27 2.90
N ALA A 166 -1.14 -3.51 2.68
CA ALA A 166 -0.62 -4.84 2.38
C ALA A 166 -0.89 -5.84 3.53
N VAL A 167 -0.71 -5.44 4.79
CA VAL A 167 -1.04 -6.27 5.95
C VAL A 167 -2.54 -6.50 6.03
N VAL A 168 -3.37 -5.46 5.86
CA VAL A 168 -4.84 -5.59 5.80
C VAL A 168 -5.26 -6.59 4.72
N ALA A 169 -4.67 -6.49 3.50
CA ALA A 169 -4.97 -7.41 2.40
C ALA A 169 -4.67 -8.88 2.77
N LEU A 170 -3.52 -9.16 3.40
CA LEU A 170 -3.15 -10.51 3.80
C LEU A 170 -4.09 -11.07 4.89
N PHE A 171 -4.42 -10.26 5.90
CA PHE A 171 -5.36 -10.69 6.95
C PHE A 171 -6.78 -10.90 6.41
N ALA A 172 -7.25 -9.99 5.55
CA ALA A 172 -8.56 -10.13 4.90
C ALA A 172 -8.62 -11.37 4.00
N ALA A 173 -7.56 -11.63 3.21
CA ALA A 173 -7.49 -12.82 2.38
C ALA A 173 -7.54 -14.12 3.19
N ALA A 174 -6.89 -14.16 4.35
CA ALA A 174 -6.94 -15.30 5.23
C ALA A 174 -8.39 -15.56 5.75
N GLU A 175 -9.09 -14.51 6.14
CA GLU A 175 -10.49 -14.62 6.58
C GLU A 175 -11.44 -14.98 5.42
N MET A 176 -11.22 -14.42 4.23
CA MET A 176 -11.98 -14.77 3.02
C MET A 176 -11.77 -16.24 2.62
N THR A 177 -10.53 -16.72 2.69
CA THR A 177 -10.21 -18.14 2.42
C THR A 177 -10.93 -19.08 3.38
N LYS A 178 -10.97 -18.77 4.68
CA LYS A 178 -11.75 -19.53 5.67
C LYS A 178 -13.24 -19.59 5.35
N ARG A 179 -13.77 -18.56 4.70
CA ARG A 179 -15.17 -18.50 4.23
C ARG A 179 -15.39 -19.15 2.86
N GLY A 180 -14.35 -19.75 2.25
CA GLY A 180 -14.43 -20.36 0.93
C GLY A 180 -14.58 -19.35 -0.22
N ILE A 181 -14.17 -18.10 -0.03
CA ILE A 181 -14.21 -17.07 -1.06
C ILE A 181 -12.88 -17.11 -1.83
N PRO A 182 -12.89 -17.45 -3.14
CA PRO A 182 -11.67 -17.49 -3.95
C PRO A 182 -11.02 -16.10 -4.04
N THR A 183 -9.83 -15.97 -3.46
CA THR A 183 -9.15 -14.69 -3.29
C THR A 183 -7.67 -14.83 -3.62
N ALA A 184 -7.12 -13.82 -4.28
CA ALA A 184 -5.68 -13.62 -4.39
C ALA A 184 -5.30 -12.22 -3.87
N VAL A 185 -4.03 -12.08 -3.46
CA VAL A 185 -3.46 -10.80 -3.05
C VAL A 185 -2.35 -10.43 -4.01
N VAL A 186 -2.34 -9.19 -4.46
CA VAL A 186 -1.27 -8.60 -5.25
C VAL A 186 -0.62 -7.50 -4.42
N LEU A 187 0.61 -7.74 -4.02
CA LEU A 187 1.44 -6.78 -3.31
C LEU A 187 2.42 -6.18 -4.32
N SER A 188 2.11 -4.98 -4.76
CA SER A 188 2.78 -4.38 -5.91
C SER A 188 4.11 -3.71 -5.55
N ASP A 189 4.95 -3.58 -6.58
CA ASP A 189 6.22 -2.88 -6.55
C ASP A 189 6.24 -1.80 -7.64
N GLY A 190 6.64 -0.58 -7.27
CA GLY A 190 6.82 0.52 -8.22
C GLY A 190 5.74 1.61 -8.18
N GLU A 191 4.83 1.59 -7.22
CA GLU A 191 3.84 2.66 -7.02
C GLU A 191 4.55 3.97 -6.68
N GLN A 192 5.44 3.94 -5.70
CA GLN A 192 6.15 5.12 -5.19
C GLN A 192 7.29 5.62 -6.10
N ASN A 193 7.57 4.91 -7.16
CA ASN A 193 8.63 5.28 -8.12
C ASN A 193 8.10 5.99 -9.36
N VAL A 194 6.83 6.31 -9.40
CA VAL A 194 6.18 6.76 -10.64
C VAL A 194 5.92 8.25 -10.56
N PRO A 195 6.48 9.07 -11.48
CA PRO A 195 6.05 10.45 -11.65
C PRO A 195 4.54 10.48 -11.93
N ASP A 196 3.85 11.49 -11.44
CA ASP A 196 2.43 11.69 -11.68
C ASP A 196 2.04 11.35 -13.13
N GLY A 197 1.24 10.31 -13.33
CA GLY A 197 0.72 9.92 -14.63
C GLY A 197 1.33 8.68 -15.28
N TYR A 198 2.33 8.03 -14.69
CA TYR A 198 2.85 6.74 -15.15
C TYR A 198 2.34 5.61 -14.25
N PHE A 199 2.22 4.42 -14.82
CA PHE A 199 1.64 3.24 -14.16
C PHE A 199 2.71 2.19 -13.93
N SER A 200 2.49 1.36 -12.94
CA SER A 200 3.28 0.16 -12.77
C SER A 200 3.30 -0.61 -14.11
N ARG A 201 4.48 -0.83 -14.65
CA ARG A 201 4.66 -1.60 -15.90
C ARG A 201 4.33 -3.07 -15.71
N THR A 202 4.10 -3.48 -14.49
CA THR A 202 3.96 -4.87 -14.08
C THR A 202 2.52 -5.36 -14.12
N PHE A 203 1.54 -4.47 -13.96
CA PHE A 203 0.11 -4.83 -13.94
C PHE A 203 -0.44 -5.48 -15.21
N PRO A 204 -0.01 -5.17 -16.43
CA PRO A 204 -0.47 -5.92 -17.60
C PRO A 204 -0.27 -7.45 -17.48
N HIS A 205 0.80 -7.88 -16.80
CA HIS A 205 1.05 -9.29 -16.55
C HIS A 205 0.07 -9.92 -15.56
N ILE A 206 -0.42 -9.12 -14.61
CA ILE A 206 -1.43 -9.54 -13.64
C ILE A 206 -2.81 -9.57 -14.29
N LEU A 207 -3.19 -8.48 -14.97
CA LEU A 207 -4.49 -8.32 -15.61
C LEU A 207 -4.81 -9.43 -16.60
N GLY A 208 -3.83 -9.85 -17.39
CA GLY A 208 -3.97 -10.92 -18.37
C GLY A 208 -4.25 -12.30 -17.75
N ARG A 209 -4.07 -12.46 -16.45
CA ARG A 209 -4.30 -13.71 -15.71
C ARG A 209 -5.60 -13.69 -14.89
N LEU A 210 -6.23 -12.55 -14.75
CA LEU A 210 -7.48 -12.45 -13.98
C LEU A 210 -8.67 -12.94 -14.79
N ARG A 211 -9.60 -13.57 -14.11
CA ARG A 211 -10.93 -13.89 -14.66
C ARG A 211 -11.64 -12.61 -15.08
N ASP A 212 -12.52 -12.70 -16.08
CA ASP A 212 -13.31 -11.56 -16.56
C ASP A 212 -14.28 -11.01 -15.52
N ASP A 213 -14.72 -11.86 -14.58
CA ASP A 213 -15.62 -11.50 -13.52
C ASP A 213 -14.91 -11.20 -12.17
N CYS A 214 -13.59 -11.13 -12.18
CA CYS A 214 -12.81 -10.78 -11.01
C CYS A 214 -13.10 -9.32 -10.60
N LEU A 215 -13.34 -9.11 -9.31
CA LEU A 215 -13.48 -7.79 -8.71
C LEU A 215 -12.21 -7.44 -7.93
N ILE A 216 -11.66 -6.26 -8.19
CA ILE A 216 -10.46 -5.79 -7.53
C ILE A 216 -10.83 -4.89 -6.36
N ILE A 217 -10.22 -5.12 -5.21
CA ILE A 217 -10.35 -4.28 -4.01
C ILE A 217 -8.99 -3.65 -3.75
N PHE A 218 -8.86 -2.36 -3.98
CA PHE A 218 -7.69 -1.60 -3.60
C PHE A 218 -7.77 -1.23 -2.14
N ILE A 219 -6.66 -1.43 -1.44
CA ILE A 219 -6.51 -1.05 -0.04
C ILE A 219 -5.33 -0.10 0.00
N ASP A 220 -5.56 1.15 0.39
CA ASP A 220 -4.53 2.18 0.41
C ASP A 220 -4.86 3.27 1.43
N GLY A 221 -3.83 3.98 1.90
CA GLY A 221 -3.97 5.04 2.89
C GLY A 221 -4.39 6.39 2.30
N ILE A 222 -5.22 7.12 3.02
CA ILE A 222 -5.56 8.51 2.71
C ILE A 222 -4.94 9.42 3.78
N PHE A 223 -4.13 10.38 3.34
CA PHE A 223 -3.38 11.25 4.23
C PHE A 223 -3.55 12.74 3.87
N GLY A 224 -3.26 13.61 4.83
CA GLY A 224 -3.12 15.04 4.62
C GLY A 224 -4.30 15.69 3.88
N ASP A 225 -4.06 16.22 2.67
CA ASP A 225 -5.06 16.94 1.88
C ASP A 225 -6.24 16.05 1.45
N GLY A 226 -6.02 14.77 1.22
CA GLY A 226 -7.07 13.84 0.87
C GLY A 226 -8.15 13.76 1.95
N LEU A 227 -7.75 13.66 3.21
CA LEU A 227 -8.67 13.67 4.35
C LEU A 227 -9.30 15.05 4.57
N ARG A 228 -8.51 16.13 4.52
CA ARG A 228 -9.01 17.50 4.74
C ARG A 228 -10.13 17.88 3.77
N ARG A 229 -10.05 17.46 2.52
CA ARG A 229 -11.12 17.69 1.52
C ARG A 229 -12.45 17.03 1.90
N ALA A 230 -12.39 15.92 2.62
CA ALA A 230 -13.58 15.26 3.15
C ALA A 230 -14.05 15.81 4.51
N GLY A 231 -13.40 16.85 5.03
CA GLY A 231 -13.67 17.36 6.38
C GLY A 231 -13.15 16.47 7.50
N LEU A 232 -12.24 15.53 7.18
CA LEU A 232 -11.62 14.63 8.15
C LEU A 232 -10.22 15.15 8.52
N ALA A 233 -9.80 14.87 9.73
CA ALA A 233 -8.48 15.26 10.23
C ALA A 233 -7.88 14.15 11.10
N GLY A 234 -6.56 13.98 10.98
CA GLY A 234 -5.81 12.99 11.74
C GLY A 234 -6.13 11.54 11.40
N PRO A 235 -5.54 10.60 12.16
CA PRO A 235 -5.81 9.17 11.98
C PRO A 235 -7.28 8.84 12.24
N GLN A 236 -7.87 8.04 11.36
CA GLN A 236 -9.27 7.65 11.43
C GLN A 236 -9.41 6.24 12.02
N PRO A 237 -10.27 6.04 13.04
CA PRO A 237 -10.50 4.71 13.60
C PRO A 237 -11.39 3.82 12.73
N ALA A 238 -12.00 4.38 11.68
CA ALA A 238 -12.92 3.70 10.78
C ALA A 238 -12.29 3.36 9.43
N ALA A 239 -12.83 2.34 8.76
CA ALA A 239 -12.59 2.14 7.33
C ALA A 239 -13.26 3.25 6.51
N LEU A 240 -12.61 3.65 5.41
CA LEU A 240 -13.12 4.67 4.51
C LEU A 240 -13.43 4.04 3.15
N VAL A 241 -14.63 4.30 2.62
CA VAL A 241 -15.04 3.87 1.28
C VAL A 241 -15.18 5.11 0.40
N VAL A 242 -14.41 5.17 -0.66
CA VAL A 242 -14.34 6.34 -1.54
C VAL A 242 -14.86 6.03 -2.94
N PRO A 243 -15.55 7.00 -3.59
CA PRO A 243 -16.10 6.80 -4.93
C PRO A 243 -15.09 6.93 -6.06
N HIS A 244 -13.92 7.53 -5.80
CA HIS A 244 -12.93 7.83 -6.83
C HIS A 244 -11.55 8.07 -6.22
N THR A 245 -10.54 8.00 -7.08
CA THR A 245 -9.17 8.45 -6.79
C THR A 245 -8.89 9.80 -7.48
N ALA A 246 -7.88 10.51 -7.06
CA ALA A 246 -7.22 11.64 -7.73
C ALA A 246 -8.14 12.64 -8.50
N ASP A 247 -9.10 13.28 -7.84
CA ASP A 247 -9.86 14.43 -8.40
C ASP A 247 -10.33 14.23 -9.86
N GLY A 248 -10.89 13.07 -10.18
CA GLY A 248 -11.40 12.75 -11.52
C GLY A 248 -10.34 12.45 -12.58
N ARG A 249 -9.07 12.36 -12.19
CA ARG A 249 -7.98 11.91 -13.08
C ARG A 249 -7.56 10.46 -12.83
N GLY A 250 -8.05 9.86 -11.77
CA GLY A 250 -7.87 8.47 -11.42
C GLY A 250 -9.05 7.61 -11.85
N TYR A 251 -9.24 6.52 -11.14
CA TYR A 251 -10.36 5.62 -11.35
C TYR A 251 -11.59 6.09 -10.57
N SER A 252 -12.77 5.94 -11.17
CA SER A 252 -14.05 6.12 -10.49
C SER A 252 -14.74 4.78 -10.37
N VAL A 253 -15.19 4.43 -9.17
CA VAL A 253 -15.94 3.20 -8.95
C VAL A 253 -17.21 3.22 -9.80
N PRO A 254 -17.54 2.14 -10.54
CA PRO A 254 -18.74 2.11 -11.34
C PRO A 254 -19.99 2.47 -10.52
N PRO A 255 -20.85 3.38 -10.99
CA PRO A 255 -21.93 3.95 -10.17
C PRO A 255 -22.86 2.90 -9.53
N ARG A 256 -23.15 1.81 -10.26
CA ARG A 256 -23.97 0.69 -9.72
C ARG A 256 -23.28 -0.06 -8.61
N LEU A 257 -21.98 -0.31 -8.76
CA LEU A 257 -21.18 -0.95 -7.71
C LEU A 257 -21.07 -0.05 -6.49
N PHE A 258 -20.79 1.24 -6.69
CA PHE A 258 -20.70 2.19 -5.59
C PHE A 258 -22.01 2.36 -4.84
N ALA A 259 -23.13 2.49 -5.56
CA ALA A 259 -24.47 2.55 -4.95
C ALA A 259 -24.72 1.31 -4.08
N ARG A 260 -24.39 0.13 -4.59
CA ARG A 260 -24.53 -1.11 -3.83
C ARG A 260 -23.64 -1.16 -2.59
N LEU A 261 -22.39 -0.71 -2.69
CA LEU A 261 -21.51 -0.61 -1.52
C LEU A 261 -22.11 0.33 -0.47
N ARG A 262 -22.53 1.54 -0.89
CA ARG A 262 -23.05 2.58 -0.01
C ARG A 262 -24.39 2.18 0.63
N ASP A 263 -25.32 1.64 -0.16
CA ASP A 263 -26.71 1.48 0.26
C ASP A 263 -27.00 0.10 0.88
N ASP A 264 -26.22 -0.93 0.53
CA ASP A 264 -26.42 -2.30 1.02
C ASP A 264 -25.29 -2.78 1.91
N VAL A 265 -24.03 -2.68 1.46
CA VAL A 265 -22.89 -3.32 2.14
C VAL A 265 -22.49 -2.55 3.39
N VAL A 266 -22.34 -1.22 3.27
CA VAL A 266 -21.94 -0.37 4.40
C VAL A 266 -22.94 -0.45 5.57
N PRO A 267 -24.26 -0.32 5.36
CA PRO A 267 -25.21 -0.46 6.46
C PRO A 267 -25.17 -1.84 7.14
N LYS A 268 -24.97 -2.91 6.37
CA LYS A 268 -24.82 -4.27 6.95
C LYS A 268 -23.55 -4.42 7.75
N ALA A 269 -22.44 -3.86 7.28
CA ALA A 269 -21.18 -3.86 8.00
C ALA A 269 -21.31 -3.09 9.33
N GLN A 270 -21.92 -1.90 9.29
CA GLN A 270 -22.20 -1.09 10.48
C GLN A 270 -23.11 -1.81 11.48
N ALA A 271 -24.14 -2.50 11.02
CA ALA A 271 -25.01 -3.33 11.87
C ALA A 271 -24.28 -4.49 12.56
N ARG A 272 -23.12 -4.90 12.03
CA ARG A 272 -22.22 -5.91 12.64
C ARG A 272 -21.13 -5.28 13.50
N GLY A 273 -21.16 -3.97 13.71
CA GLY A 273 -20.20 -3.23 14.53
C GLY A 273 -18.88 -2.92 13.82
N ILE A 274 -18.83 -3.00 12.49
CA ILE A 274 -17.69 -2.55 11.72
C ILE A 274 -17.86 -1.03 11.52
N ASP A 275 -16.91 -0.24 12.01
CA ASP A 275 -16.92 1.19 11.77
C ASP A 275 -16.41 1.48 10.36
N VAL A 276 -17.31 1.96 9.50
CA VAL A 276 -17.04 2.26 8.10
C VAL A 276 -17.79 3.50 7.67
N GLN A 277 -17.11 4.38 6.95
CA GLN A 277 -17.64 5.65 6.48
C GLN A 277 -17.50 5.76 4.96
N VAL A 278 -18.58 6.22 4.31
CA VAL A 278 -18.52 6.65 2.92
C VAL A 278 -18.10 8.11 2.90
N THR A 279 -17.05 8.44 2.18
CA THR A 279 -16.45 9.77 2.19
C THR A 279 -16.05 10.23 0.80
N GLY A 280 -16.03 11.55 0.58
CA GLY A 280 -15.46 12.19 -0.60
C GLY A 280 -13.94 12.37 -0.52
N ALA A 281 -13.26 11.82 0.49
CA ALA A 281 -11.80 11.77 0.52
C ALA A 281 -11.26 11.04 -0.70
N TYR A 282 -10.02 11.30 -1.06
CA TYR A 282 -9.38 10.61 -2.17
C TYR A 282 -7.89 10.36 -1.85
N HIS A 283 -7.33 9.37 -2.49
CA HIS A 283 -5.89 9.14 -2.53
C HIS A 283 -5.34 9.37 -3.95
N SER A 284 -4.03 9.33 -4.10
CA SER A 284 -3.37 9.54 -5.40
C SER A 284 -3.73 8.44 -6.40
N ARG A 285 -3.37 8.66 -7.65
CA ARG A 285 -3.44 7.64 -8.69
C ARG A 285 -2.27 6.70 -8.52
N GLY A 286 -2.41 5.62 -7.95
CA GLY A 286 -1.36 4.65 -7.84
C GLY A 286 -1.59 3.45 -8.74
N ASP A 287 -1.43 2.32 -8.15
CA ASP A 287 -1.61 1.02 -8.76
C ASP A 287 -3.02 0.79 -9.33
N ASP A 288 -4.03 1.38 -8.69
CA ASP A 288 -5.42 1.32 -9.10
C ASP A 288 -5.61 1.72 -10.57
N TRP A 289 -4.95 2.80 -10.99
CA TRP A 289 -5.05 3.27 -12.36
C TRP A 289 -4.39 2.30 -13.34
N GLY A 290 -3.21 1.81 -13.04
CA GLY A 290 -2.51 0.82 -13.86
C GLY A 290 -3.27 -0.48 -13.97
N MET A 291 -3.96 -0.89 -12.90
CA MET A 291 -4.66 -2.16 -12.83
C MET A 291 -6.02 -2.16 -13.54
N VAL A 292 -6.75 -1.05 -13.55
CA VAL A 292 -8.13 -1.00 -14.08
C VAL A 292 -8.33 -0.08 -15.27
N CYS A 293 -7.44 0.91 -15.46
CA CYS A 293 -7.57 1.92 -16.52
C CYS A 293 -6.50 1.79 -17.60
N ASN A 294 -5.71 0.74 -17.62
CA ASN A 294 -4.65 0.59 -18.60
C ASN A 294 -5.22 0.39 -20.01
N PRO A 295 -5.10 1.39 -20.91
CA PRO A 295 -5.67 1.31 -22.26
C PRO A 295 -5.02 0.22 -23.13
N VAL A 296 -3.84 -0.27 -22.74
CA VAL A 296 -3.12 -1.32 -23.49
C VAL A 296 -3.74 -2.69 -23.27
N SER A 297 -4.37 -2.93 -22.10
CA SER A 297 -4.96 -4.22 -21.80
C SER A 297 -6.30 -4.45 -22.50
N GLY A 298 -7.02 -3.39 -22.92
CA GLY A 298 -8.38 -3.46 -23.46
C GLY A 298 -9.40 -4.10 -22.52
N VAL A 299 -9.05 -4.30 -21.26
CA VAL A 299 -9.86 -4.99 -20.28
C VAL A 299 -10.39 -3.97 -19.28
N ASP A 300 -11.72 -3.84 -19.24
CA ASP A 300 -12.44 -3.05 -18.25
C ASP A 300 -12.67 -3.91 -17.00
N ARG A 301 -11.92 -3.67 -15.95
CA ARG A 301 -12.06 -4.37 -14.68
C ARG A 301 -12.84 -3.51 -13.68
N GLN A 302 -13.76 -4.13 -12.96
CA GLN A 302 -14.45 -3.46 -11.88
C GLN A 302 -13.58 -3.47 -10.61
N ALA A 303 -13.51 -2.32 -9.96
CA ALA A 303 -12.78 -2.17 -8.71
C ALA A 303 -13.50 -1.22 -7.76
N PHE A 304 -13.14 -1.30 -6.49
CA PHE A 304 -13.48 -0.30 -5.49
C PHE A 304 -12.35 -0.16 -4.46
N PHE A 305 -12.45 0.88 -3.64
CA PHE A 305 -11.42 1.27 -2.71
C PHE A 305 -11.91 1.15 -1.29
N VAL A 306 -11.08 0.54 -0.44
CA VAL A 306 -11.20 0.54 1.01
C VAL A 306 -9.94 1.15 1.57
N SER A 307 -10.09 2.26 2.29
CA SER A 307 -8.95 3.04 2.73
C SER A 307 -8.94 3.19 4.25
N PHE A 308 -7.77 3.45 4.79
CA PHE A 308 -7.58 3.91 6.16
C PHE A 308 -7.10 5.35 6.14
N GLY A 309 -7.49 6.12 7.16
CA GLY A 309 -7.08 7.51 7.28
C GLY A 309 -5.89 7.66 8.23
N GLY A 310 -4.91 8.46 7.83
CA GLY A 310 -3.73 8.74 8.64
C GLY A 310 -3.32 10.20 8.67
N ASP A 311 -2.44 10.53 9.59
CA ASP A 311 -1.78 11.82 9.67
C ASP A 311 -0.34 11.72 9.15
N GLY A 312 0.23 12.87 8.79
CA GLY A 312 1.57 12.99 8.24
C GLY A 312 1.57 13.67 6.88
N LEU A 313 2.33 14.73 6.77
CA LEU A 313 2.44 15.53 5.55
C LEU A 313 3.48 14.96 4.59
N THR A 314 4.37 14.12 5.08
CA THR A 314 5.51 13.60 4.31
C THR A 314 5.54 12.07 4.33
N ALA A 315 6.15 11.48 3.32
CA ALA A 315 6.43 10.04 3.28
C ALA A 315 7.46 9.60 4.35
N GLN A 316 8.16 10.54 4.98
CA GLN A 316 9.19 10.25 5.99
C GLN A 316 8.61 9.62 7.25
N SER A 317 7.45 10.11 7.73
CA SER A 317 6.78 9.55 8.90
C SER A 317 5.29 9.85 8.81
N ARG A 318 4.49 8.81 8.95
CA ARG A 318 3.03 8.87 9.01
C ARG A 318 2.54 8.19 10.27
N THR A 319 1.36 8.55 10.73
CA THR A 319 0.72 7.95 11.90
C THR A 319 -0.69 7.52 11.55
N ILE A 320 -1.07 6.32 11.93
CA ILE A 320 -2.39 5.75 11.71
C ILE A 320 -2.97 5.17 13.00
N ASP A 321 -4.29 4.99 12.98
CA ASP A 321 -5.02 4.28 14.02
C ASP A 321 -5.10 2.78 13.68
N SER A 322 -4.64 1.91 14.59
CA SER A 322 -4.67 0.46 14.38
C SER A 322 -6.09 -0.10 14.25
N PHE A 323 -7.07 0.52 14.91
CA PHE A 323 -8.48 0.12 14.75
C PHE A 323 -9.01 0.44 13.36
N GLY A 324 -8.55 1.54 12.73
CA GLY A 324 -8.86 1.83 11.33
C GLY A 324 -8.45 0.69 10.40
N LEU A 325 -7.27 0.09 10.61
CA LEU A 325 -6.83 -1.08 9.85
C LEU A 325 -7.68 -2.32 10.13
N VAL A 326 -8.08 -2.55 11.37
CA VAL A 326 -8.98 -3.67 11.74
C VAL A 326 -10.32 -3.52 11.04
N HIS A 327 -10.90 -2.32 11.08
CA HIS A 327 -12.17 -2.04 10.42
C HIS A 327 -12.08 -2.16 8.90
N CYS A 328 -10.94 -1.74 8.29
CA CYS A 328 -10.66 -1.99 6.88
C CYS A 328 -10.66 -3.50 6.57
N CYS A 329 -9.94 -4.29 7.36
CA CYS A 329 -9.87 -5.73 7.19
C CYS A 329 -11.28 -6.38 7.25
N PHE A 330 -12.05 -6.06 8.28
CA PHE A 330 -13.40 -6.60 8.43
C PHE A 330 -14.36 -6.14 7.34
N PHE A 331 -14.25 -4.88 6.91
CA PHE A 331 -15.08 -4.36 5.84
C PHE A 331 -14.77 -5.02 4.50
N VAL A 332 -13.51 -5.24 4.15
CA VAL A 332 -13.11 -5.98 2.95
C VAL A 332 -13.74 -7.38 2.93
N VAL A 333 -13.64 -8.11 4.05
CA VAL A 333 -14.24 -9.46 4.18
C VAL A 333 -15.76 -9.41 4.06
N GLU A 334 -16.41 -8.43 4.68
CA GLU A 334 -17.86 -8.26 4.61
C GLU A 334 -18.31 -7.89 3.20
N ALA A 335 -17.64 -6.96 2.57
CA ALA A 335 -17.94 -6.54 1.19
C ALA A 335 -17.81 -7.72 0.22
N ALA A 336 -16.72 -8.49 0.30
CA ALA A 336 -16.54 -9.69 -0.50
C ALA A 336 -17.65 -10.73 -0.24
N THR A 337 -18.04 -10.92 1.03
CA THR A 337 -19.11 -11.85 1.41
C THR A 337 -20.45 -11.42 0.80
N GLU A 338 -20.85 -10.17 0.93
CA GLU A 338 -22.13 -9.67 0.42
C GLU A 338 -22.16 -9.60 -1.12
N LEU A 339 -21.05 -9.20 -1.73
CA LEU A 339 -20.92 -9.18 -3.19
C LEU A 339 -20.88 -10.59 -3.80
N SER A 340 -20.46 -11.61 -3.03
CA SER A 340 -20.49 -13.00 -3.48
C SER A 340 -21.88 -13.60 -3.55
N LYS A 341 -22.81 -13.18 -2.69
CA LYS A 341 -24.18 -13.74 -2.58
C LYS A 341 -25.08 -13.39 -3.76
N SER A 342 -24.86 -12.25 -4.34
CA SER A 342 -25.62 -11.82 -5.50
C SER A 342 -24.95 -12.39 -6.75
N GLY A 343 -25.53 -13.48 -7.27
CA GLY A 343 -25.31 -13.85 -8.64
C GLY A 343 -25.55 -12.64 -9.54
N ARG A 344 -24.69 -12.45 -10.54
CA ARG A 344 -24.86 -11.38 -11.54
C ARG A 344 -26.20 -11.44 -12.20
#